data_7558f6a0c13258267e187d373d7961e1
#
_entry.id   7558f6a0c13258267e187d373d7961e1
#
_cell.length_a   1.000
_cell.length_b   1.000
_cell.length_c   1.000
_cell.angle_alpha   90.00
_cell.angle_beta   90.00
_cell.angle_gamma   90.00
#
_symmetry.space_group_name_H-M   'P 1'
#
loop_
_entity.id
_entity.type
_entity.pdbx_description
1 polymer ?
#
loop_
_entity_poly.entity_id
_entity_poly.type
_entity_poly.pdbx_seq_one_letter_code
_entity_poly.pdbx_strand_id
1 'polypeptide(L)'
;MILRKLKFILFLILLPDILFANTQFFEEGLNLYKNKKFIEAKFKFEQDIVFNPKSEMSYLYLSKIFKNLKKKNLEEQNLNTVILLNPSNEEAIYNLAVLKLESSDYKKSKELNTKLISLCNKFCNKSQILKKEIENLSKK
;
A
#
# COMPACT_ATOMS: atom_id res chain seq x y z
N MET A 1 -34.52 32.47 22.63
CA MET A 1 -34.32 31.66 21.39
C MET A 1 -32.92 31.83 20.80
N ILE A 2 -32.31 33.00 20.86
CA ILE A 2 -30.98 33.31 20.31
C ILE A 2 -29.83 32.59 21.06
N LEU A 3 -29.85 32.52 22.39
CA LEU A 3 -28.83 31.85 23.22
C LEU A 3 -28.74 30.33 22.99
N ARG A 4 -29.88 29.69 22.64
CA ARG A 4 -29.90 28.24 22.32
C ARG A 4 -29.26 27.94 20.96
N LYS A 5 -29.41 28.82 20.00
CA LYS A 5 -28.73 28.72 18.69
C LYS A 5 -27.23 29.01 18.79
N LEU A 6 -26.83 29.93 19.68
CA LEU A 6 -25.42 30.27 19.91
C LEU A 6 -24.64 29.08 20.52
N LYS A 7 -25.27 28.34 21.47
CA LYS A 7 -24.66 27.10 22.04
C LYS A 7 -24.48 26.00 21.01
N PHE A 8 -25.39 25.88 20.03
CA PHE A 8 -25.28 24.88 18.95
C PHE A 8 -24.17 25.22 17.95
N ILE A 9 -24.00 26.52 17.64
CA ILE A 9 -22.92 27.02 16.77
C ILE A 9 -21.56 26.84 17.45
N LEU A 10 -21.46 27.11 18.76
CA LEU A 10 -20.22 26.93 19.51
C LEU A 10 -19.82 25.44 19.61
N PHE A 11 -20.79 24.52 19.70
CA PHE A 11 -20.53 23.08 19.68
C PHE A 11 -20.05 22.59 18.32
N LEU A 12 -20.51 23.19 17.21
CA LEU A 12 -20.07 22.85 15.85
C LEU A 12 -18.63 23.31 15.57
N ILE A 13 -18.19 24.39 16.22
CA ILE A 13 -16.81 24.93 16.08
C ILE A 13 -15.80 24.12 16.90
N LEU A 14 -16.27 23.35 17.90
CA LEU A 14 -15.44 22.47 18.73
C LEU A 14 -15.32 21.02 18.20
N LEU A 15 -15.72 20.78 16.94
CA LEU A 15 -15.39 19.56 16.22
C LEU A 15 -14.19 19.82 15.26
N PRO A 16 -12.99 20.00 15.78
CA PRO A 16 -11.82 20.17 14.95
C PRO A 16 -11.21 18.83 14.61
N ASP A 17 -10.73 18.73 13.39
CA ASP A 17 -9.58 17.93 13.00
C ASP A 17 -9.64 16.39 13.02
N ILE A 18 -10.83 15.78 13.01
CA ILE A 18 -10.93 14.33 12.79
C ILE A 18 -10.75 13.94 11.31
N LEU A 19 -10.67 14.92 10.39
CA LEU A 19 -10.79 14.68 8.95
C LEU A 19 -9.47 14.54 8.19
N PHE A 20 -8.31 14.84 8.78
CA PHE A 20 -7.01 14.72 8.10
C PHE A 20 -5.89 14.29 9.05
N ALA A 21 -6.07 13.15 9.70
CA ALA A 21 -4.92 12.51 10.30
C ALA A 21 -4.16 11.72 9.23
N ASN A 22 -3.50 12.42 8.32
CA ASN A 22 -2.24 11.92 7.81
C ASN A 22 -1.38 11.87 9.07
N THR A 23 -1.27 10.71 9.70
CA THR A 23 -0.72 10.66 11.03
C THR A 23 0.73 11.14 10.94
N GLN A 24 1.18 11.89 11.90
CA GLN A 24 2.59 12.27 12.04
C GLN A 24 3.51 11.06 11.82
N PHE A 25 3.05 9.87 12.21
CA PHE A 25 3.77 8.61 12.05
C PHE A 25 4.02 8.24 10.59
N PHE A 26 3.07 8.49 9.68
CA PHE A 26 3.26 8.23 8.25
C PHE A 26 4.38 9.10 7.67
N GLU A 27 4.35 10.41 7.95
CA GLU A 27 5.36 11.35 7.43
C GLU A 27 6.75 11.07 8.02
N GLU A 28 6.83 10.75 9.31
CA GLU A 28 8.09 10.32 9.93
C GLU A 28 8.60 9.03 9.29
N GLY A 29 7.72 8.04 9.08
CA GLY A 29 8.05 6.78 8.40
C GLY A 29 8.57 7.00 6.98
N LEU A 30 7.92 7.90 6.23
CA LEU A 30 8.31 8.24 4.87
C LEU A 30 9.71 8.89 4.83
N ASN A 31 9.99 9.81 5.75
CA ASN A 31 11.31 10.43 5.87
C ASN A 31 12.39 9.39 6.20
N LEU A 32 12.13 8.51 7.16
CA LEU A 32 13.06 7.43 7.52
C LEU A 32 13.28 6.46 6.36
N TYR A 33 12.22 6.11 5.63
CA TYR A 33 12.31 5.25 4.45
C TYR A 33 13.19 5.86 3.35
N LYS A 34 13.01 7.15 3.04
CA LYS A 34 13.83 7.89 2.08
C LYS A 34 15.31 7.89 2.48
N ASN A 35 15.60 7.94 3.78
CA ASN A 35 16.94 7.87 4.34
C ASN A 35 17.46 6.42 4.52
N LYS A 36 16.78 5.42 3.96
CA LYS A 36 17.12 3.98 4.03
C LYS A 36 17.16 3.40 5.45
N LYS A 37 16.57 4.06 6.43
CA LYS A 37 16.42 3.61 7.80
C LYS A 37 15.20 2.69 7.93
N PHE A 38 15.28 1.52 7.27
CA PHE A 38 14.11 0.66 7.06
C PHE A 38 13.49 0.11 8.34
N ILE A 39 14.29 -0.18 9.37
CA ILE A 39 13.76 -0.72 10.63
C ILE A 39 12.97 0.35 11.40
N GLU A 40 13.52 1.58 11.47
CA GLU A 40 12.82 2.69 12.13
C GLU A 40 11.58 3.10 11.32
N ALA A 41 11.69 3.15 9.99
CA ALA A 41 10.55 3.41 9.10
C ALA A 41 9.43 2.40 9.29
N LYS A 42 9.77 1.09 9.37
CA LYS A 42 8.83 0.00 9.65
C LYS A 42 8.02 0.30 10.91
N PHE A 43 8.70 0.64 12.01
CA PHE A 43 8.04 0.93 13.27
C PHE A 43 7.05 2.10 13.15
N LYS A 44 7.41 3.14 12.41
CA LYS A 44 6.54 4.30 12.19
C LYS A 44 5.30 3.96 11.35
N PHE A 45 5.46 3.18 10.28
CA PHE A 45 4.31 2.71 9.50
C PHE A 45 3.42 1.74 10.29
N GLU A 46 3.99 0.90 11.17
CA GLU A 46 3.23 0.05 12.09
C GLU A 46 2.45 0.89 13.11
N GLN A 47 3.02 1.98 13.62
CA GLN A 47 2.28 2.94 14.45
C GLN A 47 1.15 3.61 13.67
N ASP A 48 1.41 4.02 12.41
CA ASP A 48 0.38 4.64 11.57
C ASP A 48 -0.84 3.74 11.40
N ILE A 49 -0.66 2.46 11.09
CA ILE A 49 -1.78 1.54 10.90
C ILE A 49 -2.56 1.22 12.20
N VAL A 50 -1.98 1.42 13.36
CA VAL A 50 -2.71 1.33 14.64
C VAL A 50 -3.76 2.44 14.76
N PHE A 51 -3.40 3.66 14.37
CA PHE A 51 -4.30 4.83 14.42
C PHE A 51 -5.15 4.96 13.16
N ASN A 52 -4.65 4.50 12.03
CA ASN A 52 -5.32 4.52 10.74
C ASN A 52 -5.26 3.12 10.07
N PRO A 53 -6.10 2.16 10.49
CA PRO A 53 -6.08 0.78 9.95
C PRO A 53 -6.36 0.67 8.43
N LYS A 54 -6.85 1.74 7.81
CA LYS A 54 -7.09 1.82 6.37
C LYS A 54 -6.01 2.60 5.62
N SER A 55 -4.87 2.85 6.23
CA SER A 55 -3.73 3.52 5.61
C SER A 55 -3.10 2.64 4.52
N GLU A 56 -3.67 2.68 3.31
CA GLU A 56 -3.17 1.95 2.14
C GLU A 56 -1.67 2.17 1.92
N MET A 57 -1.22 3.42 2.06
CA MET A 57 0.17 3.79 1.83
C MET A 57 1.12 3.19 2.87
N SER A 58 0.73 3.11 4.14
CA SER A 58 1.57 2.49 5.17
C SER A 58 1.78 1.00 4.91
N TYR A 59 0.73 0.28 4.53
CA TYR A 59 0.88 -1.13 4.10
C TYR A 59 1.76 -1.26 2.85
N LEU A 60 1.64 -0.33 1.89
CA LEU A 60 2.47 -0.36 0.70
C LEU A 60 3.95 -0.12 1.04
N TYR A 61 4.27 0.82 1.93
CA TYR A 61 5.65 1.03 2.38
C TYR A 61 6.18 -0.12 3.23
N LEU A 62 5.34 -0.71 4.08
CA LEU A 62 5.71 -1.94 4.83
C LEU A 62 6.06 -3.08 3.88
N SER A 63 5.29 -3.30 2.80
CA SER A 63 5.62 -4.31 1.81
C SER A 63 6.99 -4.07 1.15
N LYS A 64 7.31 -2.81 0.79
CA LYS A 64 8.61 -2.44 0.23
C LYS A 64 9.76 -2.67 1.22
N ILE A 65 9.53 -2.38 2.49
CA ILE A 65 10.52 -2.65 3.55
C ILE A 65 10.74 -4.15 3.70
N PHE A 66 9.67 -4.96 3.76
CA PHE A 66 9.78 -6.41 3.88
C PHE A 66 10.45 -7.04 2.66
N LYS A 67 10.25 -6.50 1.46
CA LYS A 67 11.01 -6.87 0.27
C LYS A 67 12.50 -6.65 0.47
N ASN A 68 12.92 -5.47 0.93
CA ASN A 68 14.32 -5.17 1.22
C ASN A 68 14.91 -6.08 2.31
N LEU A 69 14.09 -6.47 3.29
CA LEU A 69 14.47 -7.40 4.36
C LEU A 69 14.38 -8.88 3.96
N LYS A 70 14.01 -9.18 2.71
CA LYS A 70 13.79 -10.54 2.16
C LYS A 70 12.76 -11.37 2.95
N LYS A 71 11.77 -10.72 3.55
CA LYS A 71 10.69 -11.33 4.32
C LYS A 71 9.44 -11.52 3.44
N LYS A 72 9.51 -12.47 2.50
CA LYS A 72 8.49 -12.68 1.45
C LYS A 72 7.06 -12.82 1.99
N ASN A 73 6.86 -13.57 3.08
CA ASN A 73 5.51 -13.76 3.63
C ASN A 73 4.89 -12.44 4.13
N LEU A 74 5.70 -11.59 4.79
CA LEU A 74 5.23 -10.29 5.29
C LEU A 74 5.04 -9.29 4.14
N GLU A 75 5.90 -9.34 3.11
CA GLU A 75 5.70 -8.57 1.88
C GLU A 75 4.35 -8.93 1.25
N GLU A 76 4.06 -10.22 1.06
CA GLU A 76 2.81 -10.69 0.49
C GLU A 76 1.59 -10.27 1.30
N GLN A 77 1.61 -10.43 2.62
CA GLN A 77 0.50 -10.02 3.49
C GLN A 77 0.18 -8.55 3.35
N ASN A 78 1.18 -7.68 3.36
CA ASN A 78 0.98 -6.24 3.21
C ASN A 78 0.47 -5.88 1.81
N LEU A 79 0.99 -6.48 0.75
CA LEU A 79 0.50 -6.27 -0.61
C LEU A 79 -0.95 -6.70 -0.78
N ASN A 80 -1.34 -7.84 -0.20
CA ASN A 80 -2.73 -8.29 -0.20
C ASN A 80 -3.65 -7.30 0.54
N THR A 81 -3.18 -6.75 1.66
CA THR A 81 -3.94 -5.73 2.39
C THR A 81 -4.12 -4.46 1.55
N VAL A 82 -3.08 -4.00 0.85
CA VAL A 82 -3.21 -2.85 -0.08
C VAL A 82 -4.26 -3.14 -1.15
N ILE A 83 -4.23 -4.33 -1.78
CA ILE A 83 -5.18 -4.70 -2.84
C ILE A 83 -6.60 -4.86 -2.30
N LEU A 84 -6.76 -5.28 -1.04
CA LEU A 84 -8.06 -5.33 -0.36
C LEU A 84 -8.62 -3.93 -0.12
N LEU A 85 -7.79 -2.99 0.33
CA LEU A 85 -8.19 -1.60 0.57
C LEU A 85 -8.42 -0.82 -0.74
N ASN A 86 -7.57 -1.06 -1.73
CA ASN A 86 -7.66 -0.44 -3.06
C ASN A 86 -7.38 -1.48 -4.16
N PRO A 87 -8.43 -2.11 -4.70
CA PRO A 87 -8.30 -3.12 -5.75
C PRO A 87 -7.71 -2.63 -7.08
N SER A 88 -7.57 -1.32 -7.26
CA SER A 88 -6.97 -0.69 -8.44
C SER A 88 -5.55 -0.15 -8.22
N ASN A 89 -4.94 -0.42 -7.06
CA ASN A 89 -3.55 -0.04 -6.82
C ASN A 89 -2.60 -0.85 -7.71
N GLU A 90 -2.20 -0.25 -8.83
CA GLU A 90 -1.34 -0.89 -9.84
C GLU A 90 0.04 -1.26 -9.26
N GLU A 91 0.59 -0.47 -8.35
CA GLU A 91 1.89 -0.76 -7.75
C GLU A 91 1.85 -2.01 -6.87
N ALA A 92 0.82 -2.16 -6.06
CA ALA A 92 0.64 -3.34 -5.21
C ALA A 92 0.40 -4.60 -6.05
N ILE A 93 -0.45 -4.50 -7.08
CA ILE A 93 -0.73 -5.61 -7.99
C ILE A 93 0.55 -6.05 -8.72
N TYR A 94 1.33 -5.09 -9.23
CA TYR A 94 2.59 -5.37 -9.89
C TYR A 94 3.59 -6.04 -8.96
N ASN A 95 3.80 -5.48 -7.78
CA ASN A 95 4.75 -6.03 -6.82
C ASN A 95 4.36 -7.44 -6.36
N LEU A 96 3.06 -7.70 -6.16
CA LEU A 96 2.57 -9.04 -5.83
C LEU A 96 2.75 -10.01 -7.01
N ALA A 97 2.50 -9.57 -8.24
CA ALA A 97 2.71 -10.41 -9.43
C ALA A 97 4.19 -10.80 -9.58
N VAL A 98 5.12 -9.87 -9.35
CA VAL A 98 6.57 -10.13 -9.35
C VAL A 98 6.95 -11.10 -8.23
N LEU A 99 6.45 -10.89 -7.01
CA LEU A 99 6.70 -11.78 -5.88
C LEU A 99 6.23 -13.22 -6.17
N LYS A 100 5.07 -13.37 -6.81
CA LYS A 100 4.53 -14.68 -7.21
C LYS A 100 5.39 -15.33 -8.31
N LEU A 101 5.89 -14.52 -9.26
CA LEU A 101 6.83 -15.01 -10.29
C LEU A 101 8.13 -15.51 -9.66
N GLU A 102 8.73 -14.73 -8.75
CA GLU A 102 9.94 -15.09 -8.00
C GLU A 102 9.77 -16.33 -7.11
N SER A 103 8.53 -16.67 -6.77
CA SER A 103 8.16 -17.85 -5.98
C SER A 103 7.68 -19.02 -6.86
N SER A 104 7.86 -18.92 -8.19
CA SER A 104 7.45 -19.93 -9.19
C SER A 104 5.93 -20.18 -9.23
N ASP A 105 5.11 -19.29 -8.64
CA ASP A 105 3.65 -19.33 -8.77
C ASP A 105 3.23 -18.57 -10.04
N TYR A 106 3.56 -19.17 -11.19
CA TYR A 106 3.32 -18.58 -12.51
C TYR A 106 1.83 -18.32 -12.78
N LYS A 107 0.97 -19.20 -12.26
CA LYS A 107 -0.49 -19.06 -12.42
C LYS A 107 -0.97 -17.77 -11.75
N LYS A 108 -0.61 -17.57 -10.49
CA LYS A 108 -1.03 -16.38 -9.73
C LYS A 108 -0.40 -15.10 -10.27
N SER A 109 0.88 -15.17 -10.65
CA SER A 109 1.57 -14.05 -11.32
C SER A 109 0.84 -13.62 -12.59
N LYS A 110 0.42 -14.57 -13.44
CA LYS A 110 -0.33 -14.31 -14.68
C LYS A 110 -1.70 -13.69 -14.41
N GLU A 111 -2.45 -14.20 -13.42
CA GLU A 111 -3.74 -13.62 -13.02
C GLU A 111 -3.61 -12.14 -12.62
N LEU A 112 -2.65 -11.85 -11.73
CA LEU A 112 -2.38 -10.49 -11.25
C LEU A 112 -1.95 -9.57 -12.41
N ASN A 113 -1.08 -10.05 -13.29
CA ASN A 113 -0.62 -9.26 -14.43
C ASN A 113 -1.74 -9.02 -15.45
N THR A 114 -2.66 -9.97 -15.64
CA THR A 114 -3.85 -9.77 -16.49
C THR A 114 -4.74 -8.66 -15.91
N LYS A 115 -4.95 -8.65 -14.59
CA LYS A 115 -5.66 -7.56 -13.91
C LYS A 115 -4.92 -6.22 -14.09
N LEU A 116 -3.59 -6.20 -13.95
CA LEU A 116 -2.78 -5.00 -14.14
C LEU A 116 -2.91 -4.45 -15.58
N ILE A 117 -2.90 -5.33 -16.59
CA ILE A 117 -3.10 -4.94 -18.00
C ILE A 117 -4.49 -4.33 -18.22
N SER A 118 -5.53 -4.83 -17.57
CA SER A 118 -6.89 -4.28 -17.69
C SER A 118 -7.04 -2.90 -17.06
N LEU A 119 -6.27 -2.58 -16.01
CA LEU A 119 -6.24 -1.26 -15.39
C LEU A 119 -5.44 -0.26 -16.23
N CYS A 120 -4.29 -0.66 -16.66
CA CYS A 120 -3.32 -0.01 -17.54
C CYS A 120 -3.31 1.53 -17.48
N ASN A 121 -2.85 2.08 -16.37
CA ASN A 121 -2.66 3.51 -16.20
C ASN A 121 -1.16 3.86 -16.14
N LYS A 122 -0.52 3.62 -14.99
CA LYS A 122 0.91 3.95 -14.78
C LYS A 122 1.86 2.78 -15.04
N PHE A 123 1.37 1.55 -14.95
CA PHE A 123 2.19 0.33 -15.02
C PHE A 123 2.07 -0.43 -16.34
N CYS A 124 1.51 0.17 -17.40
CA CYS A 124 1.33 -0.46 -18.72
C CYS A 124 2.61 -1.10 -19.28
N ASN A 125 3.70 -0.34 -19.33
CA ASN A 125 4.97 -0.87 -19.87
C ASN A 125 5.51 -2.00 -18.99
N LYS A 126 5.45 -1.86 -17.67
CA LYS A 126 5.91 -2.88 -16.72
C LYS A 126 5.08 -4.16 -16.83
N SER A 127 3.76 -4.05 -17.03
CA SER A 127 2.89 -5.21 -17.20
C SER A 127 3.18 -5.98 -18.48
N GLN A 128 3.53 -5.31 -19.57
CA GLN A 128 3.91 -5.96 -20.82
C GLN A 128 5.26 -6.69 -20.71
N ILE A 129 6.23 -6.10 -20.02
CA ILE A 129 7.52 -6.75 -19.73
C ILE A 129 7.29 -7.99 -18.87
N LEU A 130 6.54 -7.84 -17.77
CA LEU A 130 6.23 -8.94 -16.85
C LEU A 130 5.49 -10.09 -17.55
N LYS A 131 4.59 -9.78 -18.50
CA LYS A 131 3.91 -10.80 -19.32
C LYS A 131 4.92 -11.69 -20.06
N LYS A 132 5.90 -11.09 -20.72
CA LYS A 132 6.93 -11.83 -21.46
C LYS A 132 7.79 -12.69 -20.52
N GLU A 133 8.13 -12.18 -19.34
CA GLU A 133 8.90 -12.92 -18.33
C GLU A 133 8.13 -14.15 -17.82
N ILE A 134 6.84 -14.00 -17.51
CA ILE A 134 5.97 -15.10 -17.08
C ILE A 134 5.88 -16.17 -18.19
N GLU A 135 5.68 -15.77 -19.45
CA GLU A 135 5.57 -16.68 -20.59
C GLU A 135 6.87 -17.46 -20.81
N ASN A 136 8.02 -16.82 -20.63
CA ASN A 136 9.32 -17.47 -20.80
C ASN A 136 9.64 -18.47 -19.69
N LEU A 137 9.29 -18.14 -18.44
CA LEU A 137 9.58 -18.98 -17.28
C LEU A 137 8.59 -20.14 -17.13
N SER A 138 7.34 -19.96 -17.54
CA SER A 138 6.30 -20.98 -17.44
C SER A 138 6.43 -22.11 -18.49
N LYS A 139 7.34 -21.99 -19.46
CA LYS A 139 7.64 -23.00 -20.49
C LYS A 139 8.78 -23.96 -20.12
N LYS A 140 9.46 -23.68 -19.02
CA LYS A 140 10.54 -24.51 -18.50
C LYS A 140 10.02 -25.51 -17.49
#